data_1115d6aa271adc2105ede8c5b2459798
#
_entry.id   1115d6aa271adc2105ede8c5b2459798
#
_cell.length_a   1.000
_cell.length_b   1.000
_cell.length_c   1.000
_cell.angle_alpha   90.00
_cell.angle_beta   90.00
_cell.angle_gamma   90.00
#
_symmetry.space_group_name_H-M   'P 1'
#
loop_
_entity.id
_entity.type
_entity.pdbx_description
1 polymer ?
#
loop_
_entity_poly.entity_id
_entity_poly.type
_entity_poly.pdbx_seq_one_letter_code
_entity_poly.pdbx_strand_id
1 'polypeptide(L)'
;MEAILKNSARDNCSAMRNPINDNFDWSFLYQRYDNTCRRFDPTSPYLYDITEKPKNDRYLYNSLVYKVNNERTMKGYIGLGTYEAILYWKLYSQPAATQNVCAKLRNDEHKQRTIDTALIGLGAQLPLKVTEDISSIINLYDLLDAYGPQLYGLMNPCALPARTTLLHFLYPNVVPLFDKQVLLAVGVNEKNANRRRDCLYQYIQFAWRESKKSNIPKDWQESPLRLFDMALWVTRGQTTTNCERKKNEAATYRNH
;
A
#
# COMPACT_ATOMS: atom_id res chain seq x y z
N MET A 1 -6.30 9.24 -26.56
CA MET A 1 -5.79 8.49 -25.38
C MET A 1 -4.44 7.80 -25.64
N GLU A 2 -4.22 7.17 -26.77
CA GLU A 2 -2.90 6.59 -27.13
C GLU A 2 -1.74 7.60 -27.26
N ALA A 3 -2.02 8.87 -27.50
CA ALA A 3 -0.99 9.90 -27.67
C ALA A 3 -0.31 10.33 -26.35
N ILE A 4 -0.95 10.10 -25.18
CA ILE A 4 -0.37 10.44 -23.86
C ILE A 4 0.70 9.42 -23.45
N LEU A 5 0.64 8.20 -23.97
CA LEU A 5 1.61 7.13 -23.66
C LEU A 5 2.88 7.20 -24.56
N LYS A 6 2.87 8.00 -25.63
CA LYS A 6 3.96 8.00 -26.64
C LYS A 6 5.01 9.10 -26.51
N ASN A 7 4.89 10.07 -25.59
CA ASN A 7 5.78 11.25 -25.58
C ASN A 7 6.41 11.60 -24.23
N SER A 8 6.92 10.63 -23.49
CA SER A 8 7.90 10.94 -22.43
C SER A 8 9.08 9.97 -22.53
N ALA A 9 10.08 10.39 -23.26
CA ALA A 9 11.39 9.76 -23.29
C ALA A 9 12.09 9.90 -21.94
N ARG A 10 11.82 8.98 -21.03
CA ARG A 10 12.67 8.59 -19.86
C ARG A 10 12.11 7.31 -19.25
N ASP A 11 12.26 6.20 -19.96
CA ASP A 11 11.68 4.89 -19.63
C ASP A 11 12.51 4.10 -18.61
N ASN A 12 12.78 4.66 -17.42
CA ASN A 12 13.44 3.87 -16.38
C ASN A 12 12.46 2.98 -15.57
N CYS A 13 11.16 3.24 -15.66
CA CYS A 13 10.16 2.36 -15.03
C CYS A 13 9.88 1.08 -15.86
N SER A 14 10.21 1.06 -17.14
CA SER A 14 10.01 -0.10 -18.04
C SER A 14 10.93 -1.29 -17.76
N ALA A 15 11.98 -1.13 -16.95
CA ALA A 15 12.98 -2.14 -16.63
C ALA A 15 12.70 -2.91 -15.32
N MET A 16 11.45 -2.95 -14.85
CA MET A 16 11.08 -3.68 -13.63
C MET A 16 11.42 -5.16 -13.75
N ARG A 17 12.10 -5.69 -12.72
CA ARG A 17 12.51 -7.09 -12.63
C ARG A 17 11.86 -7.72 -11.42
N ASN A 18 11.39 -8.95 -11.57
CA ASN A 18 10.90 -9.73 -10.45
C ASN A 18 12.09 -10.28 -9.65
N PRO A 19 12.31 -9.87 -8.39
CA PRO A 19 13.38 -10.43 -7.56
C PRO A 19 13.00 -11.76 -6.93
N ILE A 20 11.73 -12.19 -7.04
CA ILE A 20 11.21 -13.42 -6.48
C ILE A 20 11.47 -14.53 -7.50
N ASN A 21 12.39 -15.44 -7.17
CA ASN A 21 12.70 -16.59 -8.00
C ASN A 21 11.88 -17.83 -7.58
N ASP A 22 11.99 -18.92 -8.33
CA ASP A 22 11.24 -20.14 -8.09
C ASP A 22 11.61 -20.85 -6.76
N ASN A 23 12.77 -20.53 -6.19
CA ASN A 23 13.24 -21.04 -4.90
C ASN A 23 12.92 -20.11 -3.72
N PHE A 24 12.02 -19.15 -3.89
CA PHE A 24 11.65 -18.25 -2.81
C PHE A 24 10.94 -19.02 -1.69
N ASP A 25 11.45 -18.87 -0.47
CA ASP A 25 10.87 -19.51 0.72
C ASP A 25 9.62 -18.75 1.21
N TRP A 26 8.47 -19.22 0.78
CA TRP A 26 7.19 -18.67 1.16
C TRP A 26 6.86 -18.89 2.65
N SER A 27 7.36 -19.95 3.28
CA SER A 27 7.13 -20.19 4.72
C SER A 27 7.83 -19.12 5.56
N PHE A 28 9.02 -18.70 5.14
CA PHE A 28 9.75 -17.59 5.75
C PHE A 28 8.97 -16.26 5.66
N LEU A 29 8.21 -16.05 4.59
CA LEU A 29 7.38 -14.86 4.42
C LEU A 29 6.39 -14.71 5.59
N TYR A 30 5.63 -15.76 5.89
CA TYR A 30 4.66 -15.74 6.98
C TYR A 30 5.33 -15.53 8.33
N GLN A 31 6.39 -16.27 8.60
CA GLN A 31 7.15 -16.09 9.85
C GLN A 31 7.62 -14.65 10.02
N ARG A 32 8.08 -14.01 8.95
CA ARG A 32 8.55 -12.63 9.00
C ARG A 32 7.41 -11.65 9.32
N TYR A 33 6.26 -11.82 8.69
CA TYR A 33 5.11 -10.95 8.92
C TYR A 33 4.40 -11.22 10.25
N ASP A 34 4.33 -12.46 10.70
CA ASP A 34 3.75 -12.81 11.99
C ASP A 34 4.59 -12.27 13.15
N ASN A 35 5.90 -12.18 12.98
CA ASN A 35 6.82 -11.57 13.95
C ASN A 35 6.88 -10.04 13.85
N THR A 36 6.26 -9.42 12.84
CA THR A 36 6.19 -7.96 12.72
C THR A 36 5.01 -7.45 13.54
N CYS A 37 5.27 -7.09 14.79
CA CYS A 37 4.27 -6.48 15.66
C CYS A 37 4.06 -5.02 15.30
N ARG A 38 2.82 -4.64 15.02
CA ARG A 38 2.41 -3.23 14.92
C ARG A 38 1.84 -2.80 16.27
N ARG A 39 2.47 -1.81 16.87
CA ARG A 39 1.94 -1.18 18.08
C ARG A 39 0.89 -0.17 17.67
N PHE A 40 -0.28 -0.28 18.26
CA PHE A 40 -1.34 0.71 18.11
C PHE A 40 -1.22 1.76 19.19
N ASP A 41 -1.56 2.99 18.85
CA ASP A 41 -1.79 4.01 19.83
C ASP A 41 -3.10 3.67 20.58
N PRO A 42 -3.03 3.27 21.87
CA PRO A 42 -4.21 2.91 22.63
C PRO A 42 -5.16 4.09 22.85
N THR A 43 -4.73 5.31 22.53
CA THR A 43 -5.55 6.51 22.63
C THR A 43 -6.42 6.75 21.39
N SER A 44 -6.30 5.93 20.34
CA SER A 44 -7.16 6.06 19.17
C SER A 44 -8.51 5.38 19.39
N PRO A 45 -9.61 6.13 19.53
CA PRO A 45 -10.93 5.55 19.76
C PRO A 45 -11.47 4.78 18.53
N TYR A 46 -10.83 4.94 17.38
CA TYR A 46 -11.24 4.34 16.10
C TYR A 46 -10.43 3.09 15.74
N LEU A 47 -9.28 2.94 16.33
CA LEU A 47 -8.41 1.80 16.11
C LEU A 47 -8.81 0.68 17.06
N TYR A 48 -9.82 -0.04 16.67
CA TYR A 48 -10.13 -1.34 17.24
C TYR A 48 -10.30 -1.39 18.78
N ASP A 49 -11.19 -2.20 19.21
CA ASP A 49 -11.16 -2.92 20.49
C ASP A 49 -9.90 -3.78 20.62
N ILE A 50 -8.73 -3.26 20.24
CA ILE A 50 -7.44 -3.91 20.39
C ILE A 50 -6.86 -3.46 21.72
N THR A 51 -7.58 -3.75 22.77
CA THR A 51 -7.26 -3.27 24.10
C THR A 51 -6.08 -3.95 24.74
N GLU A 52 -5.59 -5.09 24.22
CA GLU A 52 -4.76 -5.89 25.14
C GLU A 52 -3.43 -6.42 24.61
N LYS A 53 -3.20 -6.53 23.30
CA LYS A 53 -1.92 -7.09 22.80
C LYS A 53 -1.53 -6.52 21.43
N PRO A 54 -0.23 -6.28 21.20
CA PRO A 54 0.24 -5.95 19.86
C PRO A 54 -0.16 -7.07 18.89
N LYS A 55 -0.83 -6.72 17.81
CA LYS A 55 -1.23 -7.65 16.76
C LYS A 55 -0.17 -7.69 15.67
N ASN A 56 0.02 -8.83 15.06
CA ASN A 56 0.91 -8.91 13.91
C ASN A 56 0.31 -8.22 12.67
N ASP A 57 1.17 -7.90 11.71
CA ASP A 57 0.78 -7.14 10.51
C ASP A 57 -0.28 -7.87 9.69
N ARG A 58 -0.18 -9.19 9.52
CA ARG A 58 -1.15 -10.00 8.78
C ARG A 58 -2.54 -9.96 9.42
N TYR A 59 -2.59 -10.15 10.74
CA TYR A 59 -3.86 -10.08 11.47
C TYR A 59 -4.55 -8.74 11.23
N LEU A 60 -3.82 -7.66 11.34
CA LEU A 60 -4.37 -6.32 11.15
C LEU A 60 -4.80 -6.04 9.72
N TYR A 61 -3.99 -6.46 8.77
CA TYR A 61 -4.33 -6.34 7.37
C TYR A 61 -5.63 -7.09 7.05
N ASN A 62 -5.73 -8.36 7.44
CA ASN A 62 -6.89 -9.19 7.18
C ASN A 62 -8.14 -8.66 7.89
N SER A 63 -8.00 -8.17 9.13
CA SER A 63 -9.09 -7.52 9.87
C SER A 63 -9.57 -6.25 9.18
N LEU A 64 -8.66 -5.44 8.62
CA LEU A 64 -9.02 -4.25 7.85
C LEU A 64 -9.74 -4.59 6.55
N VAL A 65 -9.22 -5.56 5.79
CA VAL A 65 -9.88 -6.03 4.55
C VAL A 65 -11.29 -6.51 4.85
N TYR A 66 -11.46 -7.31 5.90
CA TYR A 66 -12.78 -7.77 6.33
C TYR A 66 -13.71 -6.59 6.67
N LYS A 67 -13.22 -5.64 7.47
CA LYS A 67 -14.01 -4.47 7.89
C LYS A 67 -14.42 -3.60 6.69
N VAL A 68 -13.50 -3.32 5.79
CA VAL A 68 -13.76 -2.57 4.54
C VAL A 68 -14.84 -3.26 3.70
N ASN A 69 -14.71 -4.57 3.48
CA ASN A 69 -15.68 -5.33 2.71
C ASN A 69 -17.07 -5.31 3.36
N ASN A 70 -17.12 -5.48 4.68
CA ASN A 70 -18.38 -5.48 5.42
C ASN A 70 -19.06 -4.10 5.36
N GLU A 71 -18.33 -3.01 5.61
CA GLU A 71 -18.90 -1.66 5.54
C GLU A 71 -19.38 -1.33 4.13
N ARG A 72 -18.60 -1.65 3.10
CA ARG A 72 -19.00 -1.42 1.71
C ARG A 72 -20.24 -2.23 1.30
N THR A 73 -20.34 -3.48 1.75
CA THR A 73 -21.51 -4.31 1.48
C THR A 73 -22.76 -3.78 2.17
N MET A 74 -22.62 -3.31 3.41
CA MET A 74 -23.76 -2.86 4.21
C MET A 74 -24.18 -1.41 3.92
N LYS A 75 -23.21 -0.51 3.67
CA LYS A 75 -23.45 0.94 3.59
C LYS A 75 -23.11 1.54 2.21
N GLY A 76 -22.37 0.80 1.36
CA GLY A 76 -21.84 1.31 0.10
C GLY A 76 -20.52 2.09 0.24
N TYR A 77 -20.09 2.45 1.45
CA TYR A 77 -18.88 3.25 1.73
C TYR A 77 -18.17 2.76 2.99
N ILE A 78 -16.93 3.21 3.18
CA ILE A 78 -16.19 3.01 4.44
C ILE A 78 -16.38 4.21 5.37
N GLY A 79 -16.57 3.97 6.66
CA GLY A 79 -16.69 5.04 7.65
C GLY A 79 -15.34 5.65 8.02
N LEU A 80 -15.39 6.82 8.69
CA LEU A 80 -14.23 7.57 9.14
C LEU A 80 -13.23 6.73 9.94
N GLY A 81 -13.71 5.90 10.86
CA GLY A 81 -12.83 5.05 11.67
C GLY A 81 -12.08 3.99 10.86
N THR A 82 -12.68 3.45 9.82
CA THR A 82 -12.01 2.51 8.90
C THR A 82 -11.00 3.26 8.03
N TYR A 83 -11.34 4.44 7.54
CA TYR A 83 -10.43 5.32 6.82
C TYR A 83 -9.18 5.67 7.65
N GLU A 84 -9.37 6.12 8.90
CA GLU A 84 -8.28 6.40 9.83
C GLU A 84 -7.39 5.17 10.06
N ALA A 85 -7.98 3.99 10.24
CA ALA A 85 -7.25 2.76 10.45
C ALA A 85 -6.39 2.37 9.23
N ILE A 86 -6.87 2.61 8.00
CA ILE A 86 -6.09 2.41 6.76
C ILE A 86 -4.90 3.37 6.72
N LEU A 87 -5.12 4.65 7.03
CA LEU A 87 -4.03 5.63 7.08
C LEU A 87 -2.99 5.27 8.15
N TYR A 88 -3.44 4.86 9.32
CA TYR A 88 -2.57 4.39 10.38
C TYR A 88 -1.74 3.17 9.94
N TRP A 89 -2.37 2.18 9.33
CA TRP A 89 -1.67 1.01 8.80
C TRP A 89 -0.57 1.40 7.81
N LYS A 90 -0.83 2.39 6.95
CA LYS A 90 0.15 2.90 5.99
C LYS A 90 1.29 3.68 6.65
N LEU A 91 0.97 4.52 7.61
CA LEU A 91 1.91 5.46 8.22
C LEU A 91 2.62 4.92 9.46
N TYR A 92 2.27 3.74 9.90
CA TYR A 92 2.75 3.13 11.14
C TYR A 92 4.28 3.20 11.34
N SER A 93 5.05 3.01 10.28
CA SER A 93 6.51 3.12 10.32
C SER A 93 7.04 4.56 10.36
N GLN A 94 6.16 5.55 10.35
CA GLN A 94 6.46 6.97 10.33
C GLN A 94 5.77 7.67 11.52
N PRO A 95 6.30 7.56 12.75
CA PRO A 95 5.62 8.01 13.96
C PRO A 95 5.15 9.47 13.92
N ALA A 96 5.98 10.38 13.41
CA ALA A 96 5.64 11.80 13.29
C ALA A 96 4.48 12.04 12.31
N ALA A 97 4.45 11.33 11.17
CA ALA A 97 3.37 11.45 10.20
C ALA A 97 2.07 10.84 10.77
N THR A 98 2.15 9.68 11.42
CA THR A 98 1.03 9.04 12.10
C THR A 98 0.43 9.95 13.16
N GLN A 99 1.26 10.48 14.06
CA GLN A 99 0.81 11.38 15.11
C GLN A 99 0.16 12.65 14.55
N ASN A 100 0.75 13.27 13.53
CA ASN A 100 0.19 14.48 12.91
C ASN A 100 -1.15 14.21 12.21
N VAL A 101 -1.28 13.11 11.47
CA VAL A 101 -2.52 12.78 10.76
C VAL A 101 -3.61 12.38 11.74
N CYS A 102 -3.35 11.43 12.62
CA CYS A 102 -4.35 10.92 13.54
C CYS A 102 -4.76 11.95 14.59
N ALA A 103 -3.82 12.73 15.15
CA ALA A 103 -4.15 13.77 16.12
C ALA A 103 -5.03 14.89 15.51
N LYS A 104 -4.74 15.30 14.27
CA LYS A 104 -5.57 16.31 13.58
C LYS A 104 -6.95 15.77 13.21
N LEU A 105 -7.07 14.48 12.90
CA LEU A 105 -8.37 13.87 12.66
C LEU A 105 -9.22 13.83 13.93
N ARG A 106 -8.63 13.49 15.07
CA ARG A 106 -9.34 13.35 16.35
C ARG A 106 -9.84 14.66 16.93
N ASN A 107 -9.07 15.74 16.78
CA ASN A 107 -9.30 17.00 17.47
C ASN A 107 -10.05 18.04 16.62
N ASP A 108 -10.52 17.68 15.43
CA ASP A 108 -11.17 18.61 14.51
C ASP A 108 -12.47 18.00 13.94
N GLU A 109 -13.58 18.25 14.65
CA GLU A 109 -14.90 17.75 14.24
C GLU A 109 -15.32 18.25 12.85
N HIS A 110 -14.90 19.43 12.45
CA HIS A 110 -15.21 19.95 11.12
C HIS A 110 -14.52 19.09 10.05
N LYS A 111 -13.24 18.75 10.25
CA LYS A 111 -12.52 17.81 9.37
C LYS A 111 -13.17 16.45 9.35
N GLN A 112 -13.56 15.92 10.51
CA GLN A 112 -14.23 14.62 10.58
C GLN A 112 -15.49 14.60 9.73
N ARG A 113 -16.36 15.61 9.85
CA ARG A 113 -17.58 15.74 9.03
C ARG A 113 -17.26 15.88 7.54
N THR A 114 -16.25 16.69 7.19
CA THR A 114 -15.82 16.85 5.80
C THR A 114 -15.35 15.53 5.18
N ILE A 115 -14.55 14.78 5.91
CA ILE A 115 -14.05 13.45 5.46
C ILE A 115 -15.19 12.47 5.36
N ASP A 116 -16.08 12.41 6.34
CA ASP A 116 -17.22 11.47 6.32
C ASP A 116 -18.14 11.73 5.13
N THR A 117 -18.45 13.00 4.86
CA THR A 117 -19.19 13.39 3.66
C THR A 117 -18.48 12.99 2.37
N ALA A 118 -17.16 13.18 2.30
CA ALA A 118 -16.37 12.81 1.15
C ALA A 118 -16.31 11.27 0.95
N LEU A 119 -16.23 10.50 2.04
CA LEU A 119 -16.24 9.03 1.99
C LEU A 119 -17.59 8.48 1.50
N ILE A 120 -18.70 9.08 1.94
CA ILE A 120 -20.05 8.75 1.45
C ILE A 120 -20.14 9.05 -0.05
N GLY A 121 -19.77 10.25 -0.48
CA GLY A 121 -19.80 10.67 -1.88
C GLY A 121 -18.91 9.80 -2.79
N LEU A 122 -17.69 9.51 -2.31
CA LEU A 122 -16.76 8.61 -3.01
C LEU A 122 -17.34 7.20 -3.10
N GLY A 123 -17.86 6.66 -2.00
CA GLY A 123 -18.45 5.31 -1.96
C GLY A 123 -19.61 5.15 -2.93
N ALA A 124 -20.46 6.18 -3.08
CA ALA A 124 -21.57 6.16 -4.04
C ALA A 124 -21.13 6.07 -5.51
N GLN A 125 -19.89 6.48 -5.83
CA GLN A 125 -19.36 6.44 -7.19
C GLN A 125 -18.38 5.29 -7.43
N LEU A 126 -17.82 4.71 -6.37
CA LEU A 126 -16.88 3.60 -6.49
C LEU A 126 -17.64 2.31 -6.90
N PRO A 127 -17.22 1.62 -7.98
CA PRO A 127 -17.82 0.35 -8.34
C PRO A 127 -17.58 -0.70 -7.27
N LEU A 128 -18.53 -1.61 -7.07
CA LEU A 128 -18.35 -2.72 -6.10
C LEU A 128 -17.26 -3.69 -6.54
N LYS A 129 -17.06 -3.86 -7.84
CA LYS A 129 -16.04 -4.72 -8.43
C LYS A 129 -15.28 -3.97 -9.50
N VAL A 130 -13.99 -4.24 -9.57
CA VAL A 130 -13.06 -3.70 -10.56
C VAL A 130 -12.32 -4.87 -11.21
N THR A 131 -12.07 -4.77 -12.48
CA THR A 131 -11.29 -5.74 -13.25
C THR A 131 -9.82 -5.32 -13.34
N GLU A 132 -8.93 -6.26 -13.66
CA GLU A 132 -7.52 -6.00 -13.95
C GLU A 132 -7.37 -5.32 -15.33
N ASP A 133 -7.82 -4.09 -15.40
CA ASP A 133 -7.77 -3.23 -16.57
C ASP A 133 -7.28 -1.83 -16.16
N ILE A 134 -6.33 -1.29 -16.91
CA ILE A 134 -5.72 0.01 -16.60
C ILE A 134 -6.73 1.15 -16.70
N SER A 135 -7.69 1.09 -17.59
CA SER A 135 -8.73 2.12 -17.71
C SER A 135 -9.58 2.18 -16.44
N SER A 136 -9.92 1.02 -15.87
CA SER A 136 -10.62 0.92 -14.59
C SER A 136 -9.80 1.55 -13.46
N ILE A 137 -8.49 1.31 -13.43
CA ILE A 137 -7.60 1.92 -12.43
C ILE A 137 -7.51 3.43 -12.60
N ILE A 138 -7.38 3.93 -13.82
CA ILE A 138 -7.36 5.37 -14.12
C ILE A 138 -8.62 6.03 -13.55
N ASN A 139 -9.80 5.45 -13.83
CA ASN A 139 -11.08 5.96 -13.33
C ASN A 139 -11.13 6.01 -11.79
N LEU A 140 -10.57 5.01 -11.09
CA LEU A 140 -10.46 5.04 -9.62
C LEU A 140 -9.60 6.21 -9.12
N TYR A 141 -8.49 6.48 -9.80
CA TYR A 141 -7.63 7.62 -9.43
C TYR A 141 -8.26 8.97 -9.77
N ASP A 142 -9.04 9.07 -10.84
CA ASP A 142 -9.79 10.28 -11.19
C ASP A 142 -10.87 10.58 -10.14
N LEU A 143 -11.56 9.56 -9.64
CA LEU A 143 -12.46 9.70 -8.50
C LEU A 143 -11.72 10.16 -7.23
N LEU A 144 -10.55 9.59 -6.94
CA LEU A 144 -9.72 10.05 -5.83
C LEU A 144 -9.19 11.47 -6.02
N ASP A 145 -9.02 11.96 -7.23
CA ASP A 145 -8.65 13.35 -7.48
C ASP A 145 -9.83 14.29 -7.17
N ALA A 146 -11.03 13.88 -7.51
CA ALA A 146 -12.22 14.67 -7.22
C ALA A 146 -12.51 14.82 -5.71
N TYR A 147 -12.31 13.74 -4.94
CA TYR A 147 -12.58 13.72 -3.50
C TYR A 147 -11.34 13.97 -2.62
N GLY A 148 -10.13 13.79 -3.17
CA GLY A 148 -8.86 13.90 -2.44
C GLY A 148 -8.65 15.19 -1.67
N PRO A 149 -9.03 16.38 -2.17
CA PRO A 149 -8.91 17.64 -1.41
C PRO A 149 -9.65 17.64 -0.06
N GLN A 150 -10.70 16.82 0.06
CA GLN A 150 -11.51 16.69 1.27
C GLN A 150 -11.04 15.52 2.17
N LEU A 151 -10.24 14.61 1.64
CA LEU A 151 -9.73 13.44 2.35
C LEU A 151 -8.37 13.76 2.98
N TYR A 152 -8.38 14.20 4.23
CA TYR A 152 -7.15 14.51 4.96
C TYR A 152 -6.20 13.30 4.99
N GLY A 153 -4.95 13.52 4.62
CA GLY A 153 -3.97 12.46 4.38
C GLY A 153 -3.80 12.06 2.91
N LEU A 154 -4.80 12.35 2.04
CA LEU A 154 -4.79 12.08 0.60
C LEU A 154 -4.87 13.34 -0.27
N MET A 155 -4.86 14.53 0.35
CA MET A 155 -5.07 15.81 -0.33
C MET A 155 -4.06 16.09 -1.47
N ASN A 156 -2.81 15.64 -1.29
CA ASN A 156 -1.80 15.81 -2.32
C ASN A 156 -2.00 14.75 -3.45
N PRO A 157 -2.28 15.15 -4.70
CA PRO A 157 -2.44 14.21 -5.81
C PRO A 157 -1.18 13.38 -6.10
N CYS A 158 0.00 13.88 -5.72
CA CYS A 158 1.26 13.13 -5.83
C CYS A 158 1.53 12.17 -4.63
N ALA A 159 0.65 12.12 -3.63
CA ALA A 159 0.74 11.16 -2.53
C ALA A 159 0.25 9.76 -2.96
N LEU A 160 0.72 9.28 -4.12
CA LEU A 160 0.30 8.00 -4.70
C LEU A 160 0.42 6.82 -3.73
N PRO A 161 1.47 6.70 -2.89
CA PRO A 161 1.54 5.60 -1.92
C PRO A 161 0.35 5.54 -0.95
N ALA A 162 -0.12 6.68 -0.44
CA ALA A 162 -1.26 6.71 0.47
C ALA A 162 -2.58 6.45 -0.27
N ARG A 163 -2.75 7.04 -1.44
CA ARG A 163 -3.92 6.85 -2.31
C ARG A 163 -4.06 5.40 -2.78
N THR A 164 -2.94 4.81 -3.21
CA THR A 164 -2.91 3.40 -3.60
C THR A 164 -3.24 2.49 -2.43
N THR A 165 -2.80 2.82 -1.21
CA THR A 165 -3.15 2.04 -0.02
C THR A 165 -4.65 2.06 0.24
N LEU A 166 -5.32 3.20 0.14
CA LEU A 166 -6.78 3.26 0.24
C LEU A 166 -7.45 2.37 -0.82
N LEU A 167 -7.06 2.52 -2.09
CA LEU A 167 -7.61 1.71 -3.19
C LEU A 167 -7.29 0.22 -3.03
N HIS A 168 -6.12 -0.12 -2.49
CA HIS A 168 -5.76 -1.51 -2.20
C HIS A 168 -6.73 -2.15 -1.19
N PHE A 169 -7.05 -1.46 -0.09
CA PHE A 169 -8.02 -2.00 0.87
C PHE A 169 -9.44 -2.08 0.31
N LEU A 170 -9.80 -1.20 -0.63
CA LEU A 170 -11.10 -1.26 -1.33
C LEU A 170 -11.14 -2.38 -2.39
N TYR A 171 -9.99 -2.69 -3.01
CA TYR A 171 -9.87 -3.67 -4.12
C TYR A 171 -8.58 -4.50 -3.99
N PRO A 172 -8.45 -5.33 -2.93
CA PRO A 172 -7.17 -5.98 -2.58
C PRO A 172 -6.68 -7.01 -3.61
N ASN A 173 -7.59 -7.50 -4.46
CA ASN A 173 -7.24 -8.46 -5.52
C ASN A 173 -6.85 -7.79 -6.85
N VAL A 174 -7.00 -6.46 -6.95
CA VAL A 174 -6.79 -5.74 -8.22
C VAL A 174 -5.76 -4.62 -8.08
N VAL A 175 -5.78 -3.88 -6.98
CA VAL A 175 -4.86 -2.76 -6.76
C VAL A 175 -3.69 -3.20 -5.89
N PRO A 176 -2.45 -3.34 -6.41
CA PRO A 176 -1.28 -3.66 -5.59
C PRO A 176 -0.89 -2.47 -4.71
N LEU A 177 -0.17 -2.71 -3.63
CA LEU A 177 0.44 -1.63 -2.86
C LEU A 177 1.59 -1.01 -3.66
N PHE A 178 1.64 0.31 -3.66
CA PHE A 178 2.64 1.08 -4.40
C PHE A 178 3.37 2.04 -3.47
N ASP A 179 4.66 1.86 -3.34
CA ASP A 179 5.50 2.79 -2.59
C ASP A 179 6.96 2.71 -3.05
N LYS A 180 7.80 3.56 -2.44
CA LYS A 180 9.23 3.58 -2.75
C LYS A 180 9.90 2.23 -2.52
N GLN A 181 9.41 1.43 -1.60
CA GLN A 181 10.04 0.19 -1.19
C GLN A 181 9.82 -0.92 -2.23
N VAL A 182 8.60 -1.07 -2.70
CA VAL A 182 8.30 -2.03 -3.77
C VAL A 182 8.99 -1.64 -5.07
N LEU A 183 9.08 -0.35 -5.38
CA LEU A 183 9.82 0.14 -6.55
C LEU A 183 11.31 -0.20 -6.47
N LEU A 184 11.94 0.01 -5.32
CA LEU A 184 13.33 -0.38 -5.09
C LEU A 184 13.54 -1.90 -5.22
N ALA A 185 12.60 -2.70 -4.71
CA ALA A 185 12.67 -4.15 -4.82
C ALA A 185 12.65 -4.63 -6.28
N VAL A 186 11.86 -3.99 -7.14
CA VAL A 186 11.79 -4.30 -8.58
C VAL A 186 12.84 -3.59 -9.44
N GLY A 187 13.80 -2.90 -8.81
CA GLY A 187 14.94 -2.27 -9.49
C GLY A 187 14.72 -0.84 -9.97
N VAL A 188 13.59 -0.21 -9.63
CA VAL A 188 13.32 1.20 -9.94
C VAL A 188 13.87 2.10 -8.84
N ASN A 189 14.96 2.79 -9.12
CA ASN A 189 15.64 3.69 -8.16
C ASN A 189 15.61 5.16 -8.59
N GLU A 190 14.67 5.53 -9.44
CA GLU A 190 14.52 6.90 -9.90
C GLU A 190 13.95 7.80 -8.78
N LYS A 191 14.49 9.01 -8.65
CA LYS A 191 14.01 10.00 -7.69
C LYS A 191 12.54 10.36 -8.00
N ASN A 192 11.68 10.29 -7.00
CA ASN A 192 10.25 10.58 -7.11
C ASN A 192 9.44 9.62 -8.01
N ALA A 193 9.96 8.48 -8.43
CA ALA A 193 9.20 7.48 -9.19
C ALA A 193 7.85 7.12 -8.51
N ASN A 194 7.85 7.04 -7.17
CA ASN A 194 6.65 6.80 -6.36
C ASN A 194 5.63 7.95 -6.33
N ARG A 195 5.87 9.04 -7.05
CA ARG A 195 4.97 10.19 -7.22
C ARG A 195 4.44 10.32 -8.65
N ARG A 196 4.82 9.43 -9.53
CA ARG A 196 4.51 9.46 -10.97
C ARG A 196 3.44 8.43 -11.31
N ARG A 197 2.39 8.85 -12.00
CA ARG A 197 1.28 7.97 -12.41
C ARG A 197 1.66 6.98 -13.49
N ASP A 198 2.53 7.38 -14.42
CA ASP A 198 3.04 6.46 -15.43
C ASP A 198 3.80 5.30 -14.80
N CYS A 199 4.66 5.57 -13.82
CA CYS A 199 5.36 4.54 -13.06
C CYS A 199 4.40 3.66 -12.25
N LEU A 200 3.37 4.26 -11.64
CA LEU A 200 2.32 3.52 -10.94
C LEU A 200 1.59 2.54 -11.87
N TYR A 201 1.14 2.98 -13.04
CA TYR A 201 0.39 2.14 -13.97
C TYR A 201 1.25 1.01 -14.54
N GLN A 202 2.52 1.28 -14.85
CA GLN A 202 3.48 0.25 -15.25
C GLN A 202 3.72 -0.77 -14.13
N TYR A 203 3.85 -0.31 -12.89
CA TYR A 203 3.98 -1.20 -11.73
C TYR A 203 2.74 -2.07 -11.51
N ILE A 204 1.54 -1.52 -11.65
CA ILE A 204 0.29 -2.28 -11.51
C ILE A 204 0.22 -3.40 -12.55
N GLN A 205 0.50 -3.11 -13.82
CA GLN A 205 0.54 -4.13 -14.88
C GLN A 205 1.62 -5.19 -14.63
N PHE A 206 2.79 -4.75 -14.16
CA PHE A 206 3.85 -5.65 -13.76
C PHE A 206 3.40 -6.57 -12.61
N ALA A 207 2.81 -6.02 -11.55
CA ALA A 207 2.35 -6.78 -10.39
C ALA A 207 1.24 -7.79 -10.77
N TRP A 208 0.29 -7.42 -11.61
CA TRP A 208 -0.72 -8.36 -12.13
C TRP A 208 -0.11 -9.55 -12.87
N ARG A 209 0.87 -9.28 -13.73
CA ARG A 209 1.55 -10.34 -14.47
C ARG A 209 2.36 -11.25 -13.56
N GLU A 210 3.12 -10.68 -12.64
CA GLU A 210 4.02 -11.45 -11.79
C GLU A 210 3.28 -12.23 -10.70
N SER A 211 2.19 -11.68 -10.16
CA SER A 211 1.38 -12.35 -9.13
C SER A 211 0.62 -13.58 -9.64
N LYS A 212 0.53 -13.78 -10.96
CA LYS A 212 -0.11 -14.95 -11.58
C LYS A 212 0.85 -16.12 -11.84
N LYS A 213 2.12 -15.95 -11.54
CA LYS A 213 3.11 -17.03 -11.73
C LYS A 213 2.84 -18.22 -10.82
N SER A 214 3.23 -19.39 -11.29
CA SER A 214 2.90 -20.66 -10.63
C SER A 214 3.57 -20.89 -9.29
N ASN A 215 4.68 -20.18 -9.00
CA ASN A 215 5.42 -20.30 -7.75
C ASN A 215 4.78 -19.56 -6.57
N ILE A 216 3.71 -18.78 -6.80
CA ILE A 216 2.98 -18.10 -5.71
C ILE A 216 1.94 -19.05 -5.12
N PRO A 217 1.93 -19.28 -3.80
CA PRO A 217 0.96 -20.15 -3.15
C PRO A 217 -0.48 -19.69 -3.42
N LYS A 218 -1.36 -20.63 -3.79
CA LYS A 218 -2.77 -20.35 -4.09
C LYS A 218 -3.71 -20.65 -2.94
N ASP A 219 -3.26 -21.48 -2.00
CA ASP A 219 -4.08 -21.98 -0.88
C ASP A 219 -3.95 -21.12 0.38
N TRP A 220 -3.28 -19.98 0.26
CA TRP A 220 -3.08 -19.07 1.38
C TRP A 220 -4.24 -18.07 1.51
N GLN A 221 -4.43 -17.54 2.71
CA GLN A 221 -5.52 -16.62 3.02
C GLN A 221 -5.42 -15.30 2.22
N GLU A 222 -4.20 -14.83 2.00
CA GLU A 222 -3.93 -13.62 1.24
C GLU A 222 -4.04 -13.87 -0.27
N SER A 223 -4.50 -12.87 -1.00
CA SER A 223 -4.52 -12.95 -2.46
C SER A 223 -3.11 -13.08 -3.04
N PRO A 224 -2.94 -13.68 -4.24
CA PRO A 224 -1.65 -13.76 -4.91
C PRO A 224 -0.97 -12.40 -5.08
N LEU A 225 -1.76 -11.34 -5.31
CA LEU A 225 -1.26 -9.97 -5.43
C LEU A 225 -0.69 -9.46 -4.10
N ARG A 226 -1.37 -9.76 -2.98
CA ARG A 226 -0.87 -9.40 -1.64
C ARG A 226 0.37 -10.21 -1.27
N LEU A 227 0.40 -11.50 -1.57
CA LEU A 227 1.58 -12.35 -1.34
C LEU A 227 2.79 -11.83 -2.12
N PHE A 228 2.59 -11.44 -3.37
CA PHE A 228 3.64 -10.84 -4.19
C PHE A 228 4.19 -9.55 -3.56
N ASP A 229 3.33 -8.64 -3.13
CA ASP A 229 3.72 -7.42 -2.43
C ASP A 229 4.50 -7.70 -1.14
N MET A 230 4.04 -8.65 -0.33
CA MET A 230 4.73 -9.07 0.90
C MET A 230 6.12 -9.63 0.59
N ALA A 231 6.25 -10.44 -0.45
CA ALA A 231 7.53 -11.00 -0.87
C ALA A 231 8.51 -9.93 -1.37
N LEU A 232 8.05 -8.94 -2.14
CA LEU A 232 8.86 -7.79 -2.54
C LEU A 232 9.40 -7.03 -1.33
N TRP A 233 8.56 -6.84 -0.31
CA TRP A 233 8.96 -6.12 0.89
C TRP A 233 10.03 -6.87 1.69
N VAL A 234 9.92 -8.19 1.81
CA VAL A 234 10.90 -9.06 2.50
C VAL A 234 12.21 -9.14 1.72
N THR A 235 12.14 -9.32 0.40
CA THR A 235 13.33 -9.41 -0.47
C THR A 235 14.20 -8.15 -0.38
N ARG A 236 13.58 -6.98 -0.27
CA ARG A 236 14.32 -5.73 -0.06
C ARG A 236 15.10 -5.71 1.25
N GLY A 237 14.54 -6.21 2.34
CA GLY A 237 15.24 -6.29 3.63
C GLY A 237 16.52 -7.13 3.56
N GLN A 238 16.54 -8.17 2.73
CA GLN A 238 17.72 -8.98 2.48
C GLN A 238 18.77 -8.24 1.64
N THR A 239 18.36 -7.44 0.66
CA THR A 239 19.27 -6.63 -0.16
C THR A 239 19.94 -5.50 0.64
N THR A 240 19.22 -4.88 1.57
CA THR A 240 19.79 -3.82 2.44
C THR A 240 20.81 -4.38 3.42
N THR A 241 20.55 -5.53 4.03
CA THR A 241 21.51 -6.19 4.93
C THR A 241 22.79 -6.61 4.21
N ASN A 242 22.68 -7.08 2.97
CA ASN A 242 23.86 -7.42 2.17
C ASN A 242 24.67 -6.18 1.73
N CYS A 243 24.04 -5.03 1.49
CA CYS A 243 24.72 -3.78 1.20
C CYS A 243 25.42 -3.19 2.44
N GLU A 244 24.78 -3.27 3.60
CA GLU A 244 25.37 -2.82 4.87
C GLU A 244 26.53 -3.73 5.29
N ARG A 245 26.39 -5.03 5.12
CA ARG A 245 27.46 -6.01 5.37
C ARG A 245 28.68 -5.75 4.48
N LYS A 246 28.49 -5.53 3.16
CA LYS A 246 29.57 -5.16 2.25
C LYS A 246 30.22 -3.82 2.58
N LYS A 247 29.47 -2.82 3.07
CA LYS A 247 30.03 -1.54 3.52
C LYS A 247 30.87 -1.71 4.80
N ASN A 248 30.41 -2.53 5.73
CA ASN A 248 31.13 -2.80 6.97
C ASN A 248 32.40 -3.63 6.70
N GLU A 249 32.34 -4.62 5.81
CA GLU A 249 33.52 -5.38 5.36
C GLU A 249 34.54 -4.47 4.65
N ALA A 250 34.09 -3.57 3.77
CA ALA A 250 34.97 -2.61 3.09
C ALA A 250 35.55 -1.55 4.03
N ALA A 251 34.87 -1.19 5.12
CA ALA A 251 35.41 -0.28 6.15
C ALA A 251 36.45 -0.96 7.01
N THR A 252 36.34 -2.25 7.29
CA THR A 252 37.30 -3.03 8.06
C THR A 252 38.63 -3.23 7.30
N TYR A 253 38.56 -3.37 5.96
CA TYR A 253 39.80 -3.48 5.13
C TYR A 253 40.55 -2.18 4.91
N ARG A 254 39.99 -1.02 5.26
CA ARG A 254 40.67 0.28 5.15
C ARG A 254 41.43 0.69 6.42
N ASN A 255 41.28 -0.05 7.50
CA ASN A 255 41.92 0.23 8.79
C ASN A 255 43.03 -0.77 9.16
N HIS A 256 43.48 -1.54 8.19
CA HIS A 256 44.71 -2.35 8.23
C HIS A 256 45.62 -1.99 7.04
#